data_497b484e07e5a77479b34c2957fd9f00
#
_entry.id   497b484e07e5a77479b34c2957fd9f00
#
_cell.length_a   1.000
_cell.length_b   1.000
_cell.length_c   1.000
_cell.angle_alpha   90.00
_cell.angle_beta   90.00
_cell.angle_gamma   90.00
#
_symmetry.space_group_name_H-M   'P 1'
#
loop_
_entity.id
_entity.type
_entity.pdbx_description
1 polymer ?
#
loop_
_entity_poly.entity_id
_entity_poly.type
_entity_poly.pdbx_seq_one_letter_code
_entity_poly.pdbx_strand_id
1 'polypeptide(L)'
;MMLSRSRPAAGQKPAAGVDKKEEDNLKWSDFVERRDYTGALAVLEFEQSHGKGGETTKPWIAYCAFHLGDHQKALDIYKEILETGGDSTMNSYCACCYFYMGMYQEARDILAGAPDDGLRRRLEFHLAHKFKEEESLVQFAEVLSGGVEDQLSHAAINYLRNHFQEATDIYKRLLLENREYLALNVYVAMCYYRLDYCKPASNPHSCWLRCIAFS
;
A
#
# COMPACT_ATOMS: atom_id res chain seq x y z
N MET A 1 39.58 -16.71 -37.79
CA MET A 1 38.76 -15.48 -37.85
C MET A 1 38.60 -14.95 -36.44
N MET A 2 39.19 -13.80 -36.17
CA MET A 2 39.29 -13.20 -34.83
C MET A 2 37.98 -12.48 -34.44
N LEU A 3 37.40 -12.87 -33.33
CA LEU A 3 36.28 -12.16 -32.72
C LEU A 3 36.82 -10.99 -31.89
N SER A 4 36.53 -9.78 -32.36
CA SER A 4 36.85 -8.52 -31.69
C SER A 4 36.03 -8.37 -30.42
N ARG A 5 36.69 -8.32 -29.25
CA ARG A 5 36.09 -7.94 -27.97
C ARG A 5 35.97 -6.43 -27.94
N SER A 6 34.76 -5.89 -28.01
CA SER A 6 34.47 -4.50 -27.66
C SER A 6 34.55 -4.30 -26.13
N ARG A 7 35.43 -3.38 -25.73
CA ARG A 7 35.58 -2.88 -24.35
C ARG A 7 34.29 -2.18 -23.91
N PRO A 8 33.81 -2.36 -22.66
CA PRO A 8 32.80 -1.47 -22.11
C PRO A 8 33.44 -0.08 -21.82
N ALA A 9 32.70 0.97 -22.16
CA ALA A 9 33.08 2.37 -21.93
C ALA A 9 33.20 2.64 -20.42
N ALA A 10 34.29 3.31 -20.06
CA ALA A 10 34.56 3.77 -18.71
C ALA A 10 33.70 5.00 -18.36
N GLY A 11 33.18 5.02 -17.10
CA GLY A 11 33.01 6.26 -16.36
C GLY A 11 31.69 7.00 -16.55
N GLN A 12 30.62 6.48 -16.01
CA GLN A 12 29.64 7.39 -15.39
C GLN A 12 30.11 7.69 -13.97
N LYS A 13 30.50 8.94 -13.73
CA LYS A 13 30.71 9.46 -12.39
C LYS A 13 29.41 9.36 -11.61
N PRO A 14 29.42 8.95 -10.32
CA PRO A 14 28.24 9.05 -9.48
C PRO A 14 27.83 10.52 -9.40
N ALA A 15 26.53 10.77 -9.49
CA ALA A 15 25.93 12.07 -9.35
C ALA A 15 26.40 12.73 -8.06
N ALA A 16 26.61 14.03 -8.13
CA ALA A 16 27.20 14.88 -7.12
C ALA A 16 26.59 14.70 -5.74
N GLY A 17 27.48 14.77 -4.73
CA GLY A 17 27.24 14.55 -3.34
C GLY A 17 25.97 15.18 -2.80
N VAL A 18 25.16 14.33 -2.22
CA VAL A 18 24.27 14.70 -1.13
C VAL A 18 25.21 15.06 0.03
N ASP A 19 25.07 16.27 0.56
CA ASP A 19 25.94 16.77 1.63
C ASP A 19 25.90 15.78 2.80
N LYS A 20 27.06 15.20 3.12
CA LYS A 20 27.22 14.26 4.25
C LYS A 20 26.82 14.83 5.61
N LYS A 21 26.54 16.13 5.71
CA LYS A 21 26.07 16.79 6.93
C LYS A 21 24.54 16.70 7.13
N GLU A 22 23.76 16.43 6.07
CA GLU A 22 22.30 16.22 6.22
C GLU A 22 21.95 14.75 6.54
N GLU A 23 22.80 13.79 6.15
CA GLU A 23 22.55 12.36 6.46
C GLU A 23 22.67 12.03 7.97
N ASP A 24 23.47 12.78 8.73
CA ASP A 24 23.70 12.51 10.17
C ASP A 24 22.50 12.88 11.07
N ASN A 25 21.43 13.48 10.53
CA ASN A 25 20.24 13.92 11.30
C ASN A 25 18.90 13.43 10.75
N LEU A 26 18.90 12.48 9.79
CA LEU A 26 17.67 11.93 9.23
C LEU A 26 16.91 11.15 10.30
N LYS A 27 15.68 11.59 10.57
CA LYS A 27 14.76 10.89 11.48
C LYS A 27 14.07 9.76 10.73
N TRP A 28 13.64 8.73 11.45
CA TRP A 28 12.86 7.65 10.87
C TRP A 28 11.61 8.16 10.12
N SER A 29 10.99 9.29 10.57
CA SER A 29 9.87 9.93 9.92
C SER A 29 10.16 10.36 8.48
N ASP A 30 11.37 10.87 8.21
CA ASP A 30 11.78 11.34 6.88
C ASP A 30 11.86 10.17 5.87
N PHE A 31 12.25 9.00 6.37
CA PHE A 31 12.24 7.77 5.57
C PHE A 31 10.81 7.29 5.29
N VAL A 32 9.91 7.36 6.28
CA VAL A 32 8.49 7.00 6.10
C VAL A 32 7.83 7.91 5.07
N GLU A 33 8.05 9.23 5.13
CA GLU A 33 7.53 10.19 4.15
C GLU A 33 7.99 9.87 2.72
N ARG A 34 9.24 9.43 2.58
CA ARG A 34 9.82 8.99 1.30
C ARG A 34 9.41 7.56 0.91
N ARG A 35 8.60 6.89 1.73
CA ARG A 35 8.22 5.46 1.60
C ARG A 35 9.40 4.50 1.60
N ASP A 36 10.53 4.90 2.18
CA ASP A 36 11.67 4.04 2.44
C ASP A 36 11.50 3.35 3.80
N TYR A 37 10.64 2.34 3.81
CA TYR A 37 10.33 1.58 5.03
C TYR A 37 11.52 0.77 5.53
N THR A 38 12.47 0.41 4.65
CA THR A 38 13.70 -0.29 5.04
C THR A 38 14.60 0.63 5.84
N GLY A 39 14.84 1.84 5.37
CA GLY A 39 15.62 2.85 6.08
C GLY A 39 14.97 3.24 7.41
N ALA A 40 13.65 3.49 7.40
CA ALA A 40 12.89 3.78 8.62
C ALA A 40 13.02 2.67 9.66
N LEU A 41 12.85 1.40 9.25
CA LEU A 41 12.95 0.25 10.15
C LEU A 41 14.34 0.14 10.78
N ALA A 42 15.41 0.32 10.00
CA ALA A 42 16.77 0.27 10.49
C ALA A 42 17.04 1.33 11.59
N VAL A 43 16.55 2.57 11.38
CA VAL A 43 16.68 3.65 12.37
C VAL A 43 15.86 3.34 13.63
N LEU A 44 14.61 2.88 13.49
CA LEU A 44 13.75 2.55 14.62
C LEU A 44 14.30 1.38 15.47
N GLU A 45 14.79 0.33 14.83
CA GLU A 45 15.42 -0.81 15.53
C GLU A 45 16.73 -0.39 16.22
N PHE A 46 17.50 0.49 15.61
CA PHE A 46 18.69 1.07 16.24
C PHE A 46 18.33 1.89 17.48
N GLU A 47 17.33 2.77 17.38
CA GLU A 47 16.84 3.56 18.53
C GLU A 47 16.34 2.66 19.66
N GLN A 48 15.58 1.62 19.32
CA GLN A 48 15.07 0.65 20.29
C GLN A 48 16.21 -0.09 21.01
N SER A 49 17.21 -0.58 20.28
CA SER A 49 18.35 -1.32 20.84
C SER A 49 19.22 -0.49 21.77
N HIS A 50 19.25 0.83 21.57
CA HIS A 50 20.03 1.78 22.40
C HIS A 50 19.20 2.43 23.51
N GLY A 51 17.98 1.95 23.76
CA GLY A 51 17.12 2.50 24.82
C GLY A 51 16.62 3.93 24.56
N LYS A 52 16.75 4.41 23.32
CA LYS A 52 16.25 5.73 22.89
C LYS A 52 14.83 5.68 22.36
N GLY A 53 14.29 4.47 22.14
CA GLY A 53 12.94 4.25 21.65
C GLY A 53 11.88 4.64 22.68
N GLY A 54 10.92 5.48 22.29
CA GLY A 54 9.74 5.81 23.10
C GLY A 54 8.61 4.76 22.92
N GLU A 55 7.50 4.98 23.60
CA GLU A 55 6.29 4.13 23.49
C GLU A 55 5.77 4.03 22.04
N THR A 56 6.01 5.04 21.24
CA THR A 56 5.58 5.09 19.83
C THR A 56 6.48 4.30 18.88
N THR A 57 7.69 3.89 19.31
CA THR A 57 8.66 3.21 18.43
C THR A 57 8.16 1.85 17.97
N LYS A 58 7.57 1.04 18.84
CA LYS A 58 7.04 -0.30 18.51
C LYS A 58 5.94 -0.25 17.44
N PRO A 59 4.90 0.62 17.54
CA PRO A 59 3.90 0.75 16.49
C PRO A 59 4.49 1.10 15.13
N TRP A 60 5.51 1.97 15.08
CA TRP A 60 6.15 2.33 13.82
C TRP A 60 7.03 1.23 13.24
N ILE A 61 7.68 0.42 14.07
CA ILE A 61 8.39 -0.79 13.63
C ILE A 61 7.39 -1.76 12.96
N ALA A 62 6.23 -1.99 13.60
CA ALA A 62 5.18 -2.84 13.04
C ALA A 62 4.62 -2.26 11.73
N TYR A 63 4.41 -0.94 11.66
CA TYR A 63 3.97 -0.25 10.44
C TYR A 63 4.97 -0.45 9.30
N CYS A 64 6.26 -0.25 9.55
CA CYS A 64 7.29 -0.47 8.52
C CYS A 64 7.36 -1.94 8.09
N ALA A 65 7.31 -2.89 9.04
CA ALA A 65 7.28 -4.32 8.75
C ALA A 65 6.08 -4.69 7.87
N PHE A 66 4.89 -4.16 8.17
CA PHE A 66 3.68 -4.36 7.36
C PHE A 66 3.89 -3.90 5.91
N HIS A 67 4.42 -2.69 5.70
CA HIS A 67 4.67 -2.16 4.37
C HIS A 67 5.81 -2.86 3.61
N LEU A 68 6.72 -3.53 4.31
CA LEU A 68 7.74 -4.40 3.72
C LEU A 68 7.21 -5.80 3.38
N GLY A 69 5.94 -6.10 3.73
CA GLY A 69 5.30 -7.39 3.48
C GLY A 69 5.53 -8.43 4.58
N ASP A 70 6.23 -8.09 5.66
CA ASP A 70 6.40 -8.95 6.83
C ASP A 70 5.19 -8.80 7.77
N HIS A 71 4.03 -9.29 7.29
CA HIS A 71 2.77 -9.16 8.00
C HIS A 71 2.75 -9.95 9.31
N GLN A 72 3.53 -11.05 9.40
CA GLN A 72 3.62 -11.83 10.63
C GLN A 72 4.36 -11.04 11.73
N LYS A 73 5.52 -10.47 11.42
CA LYS A 73 6.28 -9.62 12.36
C LYS A 73 5.42 -8.43 12.83
N ALA A 74 4.73 -7.78 11.90
CA ALA A 74 3.84 -6.67 12.24
C ALA A 74 2.73 -7.11 13.20
N LEU A 75 2.08 -8.24 12.91
CA LEU A 75 1.02 -8.82 13.76
C LEU A 75 1.50 -9.12 15.17
N ASP A 76 2.67 -9.75 15.29
CA ASP A 76 3.22 -10.14 16.59
C ASP A 76 3.48 -8.91 17.47
N ILE A 77 4.03 -7.83 16.87
CA ILE A 77 4.28 -6.57 17.58
C ILE A 77 2.96 -5.88 17.97
N TYR A 78 1.96 -5.82 17.08
CA TYR A 78 0.66 -5.20 17.41
C TYR A 78 -0.06 -5.96 18.51
N LYS A 79 0.01 -7.29 18.54
CA LYS A 79 -0.53 -8.13 19.63
C LYS A 79 0.19 -7.87 20.95
N GLU A 80 1.53 -7.80 20.94
CA GLU A 80 2.29 -7.46 22.13
C GLU A 80 1.85 -6.11 22.73
N ILE A 81 1.60 -5.11 21.85
CA ILE A 81 1.11 -3.81 22.29
C ILE A 81 -0.28 -3.93 22.93
N LEU A 82 -1.19 -4.71 22.36
CA LEU A 82 -2.53 -4.96 22.94
C LEU A 82 -2.45 -5.65 24.29
N GLU A 83 -1.60 -6.67 24.44
CA GLU A 83 -1.40 -7.41 25.69
C GLU A 83 -0.84 -6.52 26.80
N THR A 84 -0.08 -5.49 26.47
CA THR A 84 0.46 -4.52 27.43
C THR A 84 -0.49 -3.35 27.72
N GLY A 85 -1.74 -3.43 27.25
CA GLY A 85 -2.74 -2.39 27.51
C GLY A 85 -2.75 -1.24 26.51
N GLY A 86 -2.20 -1.46 25.31
CA GLY A 86 -2.22 -0.48 24.23
C GLY A 86 -3.61 -0.17 23.68
N ASP A 87 -3.67 0.84 22.83
CA ASP A 87 -4.91 1.36 22.26
C ASP A 87 -5.63 0.32 21.39
N SER A 88 -6.95 0.31 21.47
CA SER A 88 -7.83 -0.57 20.68
C SER A 88 -7.71 -0.39 19.16
N THR A 89 -7.13 0.71 18.67
CA THR A 89 -6.78 0.90 17.24
C THR A 89 -5.84 -0.17 16.72
N MET A 90 -5.04 -0.79 17.60
CA MET A 90 -4.16 -1.90 17.22
C MET A 90 -4.94 -3.11 16.70
N ASN A 91 -6.23 -3.30 17.14
CA ASN A 91 -7.07 -4.35 16.58
C ASN A 91 -7.32 -4.16 15.08
N SER A 92 -7.50 -2.91 14.60
CA SER A 92 -7.61 -2.62 13.17
C SER A 92 -6.34 -3.00 12.41
N TYR A 93 -5.17 -2.72 12.98
CA TYR A 93 -3.88 -3.05 12.35
C TYR A 93 -3.61 -4.56 12.35
N CYS A 94 -3.94 -5.27 13.44
CA CYS A 94 -3.92 -6.74 13.48
C CYS A 94 -4.85 -7.34 12.42
N ALA A 95 -6.07 -6.79 12.28
CA ALA A 95 -7.02 -7.24 11.28
C ALA A 95 -6.50 -7.02 9.84
N CYS A 96 -5.80 -5.92 9.58
CA CYS A 96 -5.11 -5.71 8.31
C CYS A 96 -4.03 -6.79 8.06
N CYS A 97 -3.21 -7.10 9.06
CA CYS A 97 -2.21 -8.15 8.93
C CYS A 97 -2.85 -9.51 8.60
N TYR A 98 -3.88 -9.91 9.33
CA TYR A 98 -4.63 -11.13 9.04
C TYR A 98 -5.26 -11.14 7.64
N PHE A 99 -5.83 -10.00 7.22
CA PHE A 99 -6.41 -9.87 5.89
C PHE A 99 -5.39 -10.12 4.78
N TYR A 100 -4.18 -9.52 4.89
CA TYR A 100 -3.12 -9.71 3.90
C TYR A 100 -2.51 -11.11 3.93
N MET A 101 -2.54 -11.80 5.06
CA MET A 101 -2.17 -13.22 5.16
C MET A 101 -3.26 -14.18 4.67
N GLY A 102 -4.45 -13.66 4.29
CA GLY A 102 -5.57 -14.49 3.82
C GLY A 102 -6.39 -15.13 4.94
N MET A 103 -6.14 -14.77 6.19
CA MET A 103 -6.81 -15.24 7.40
C MET A 103 -8.04 -14.36 7.68
N TYR A 104 -9.05 -14.48 6.81
CA TYR A 104 -10.18 -13.53 6.80
C TYR A 104 -11.09 -13.67 8.01
N GLN A 105 -11.24 -14.88 8.58
CA GLN A 105 -12.07 -15.09 9.76
C GLN A 105 -11.42 -14.46 11.00
N GLU A 106 -10.12 -14.66 11.17
CA GLU A 106 -9.35 -14.06 12.26
C GLU A 106 -9.33 -12.53 12.15
N ALA A 107 -9.26 -12.01 10.92
CA ALA A 107 -9.36 -10.56 10.66
C ALA A 107 -10.72 -10.03 11.13
N ARG A 108 -11.82 -10.72 10.84
CA ARG A 108 -13.18 -10.36 11.26
C ARG A 108 -13.34 -10.40 12.78
N ASP A 109 -12.83 -11.47 13.40
CA ASP A 109 -12.99 -11.69 14.83
C ASP A 109 -12.27 -10.60 15.66
N ILE A 110 -11.05 -10.26 15.28
CA ILE A 110 -10.29 -9.22 16.00
C ILE A 110 -10.82 -7.81 15.70
N LEU A 111 -11.40 -7.59 14.52
CA LEU A 111 -11.96 -6.31 14.12
C LEU A 111 -13.16 -5.89 14.97
N ALA A 112 -13.87 -6.84 15.59
CA ALA A 112 -14.95 -6.56 16.52
C ALA A 112 -14.51 -5.72 17.73
N GLY A 113 -13.24 -5.82 18.15
CA GLY A 113 -12.64 -5.01 19.23
C GLY A 113 -12.06 -3.67 18.77
N ALA A 114 -12.08 -3.37 17.49
CA ALA A 114 -11.52 -2.13 16.93
C ALA A 114 -12.49 -0.94 17.10
N PRO A 115 -11.98 0.31 17.14
CA PRO A 115 -12.84 1.48 17.14
C PRO A 115 -13.62 1.60 15.82
N ASP A 116 -14.78 2.26 15.86
CA ASP A 116 -15.56 2.54 14.65
C ASP A 116 -14.95 3.73 13.88
N ASP A 117 -13.94 3.43 13.08
CA ASP A 117 -13.23 4.41 12.25
C ASP A 117 -13.29 4.05 10.76
N GLY A 118 -12.73 4.93 9.92
CA GLY A 118 -12.70 4.71 8.47
C GLY A 118 -11.93 3.46 8.05
N LEU A 119 -10.86 3.08 8.77
CA LEU A 119 -10.07 1.89 8.46
C LEU A 119 -10.87 0.61 8.73
N ARG A 120 -11.57 0.53 9.89
CA ARG A 120 -12.45 -0.57 10.23
C ARG A 120 -13.54 -0.75 9.17
N ARG A 121 -14.25 0.33 8.81
CA ARG A 121 -15.35 0.29 7.82
C ARG A 121 -14.88 -0.19 6.45
N ARG A 122 -13.72 0.30 5.98
CA ARG A 122 -13.12 -0.18 4.72
C ARG A 122 -12.76 -1.66 4.79
N LEU A 123 -12.22 -2.11 5.92
CA LEU A 123 -11.84 -3.51 6.08
C LEU A 123 -13.08 -4.42 6.15
N GLU A 124 -14.15 -4.02 6.85
CA GLU A 124 -15.45 -4.71 6.86
C GLU A 124 -16.02 -4.82 5.44
N PHE A 125 -15.95 -3.76 4.63
CA PHE A 125 -16.36 -3.78 3.23
C PHE A 125 -15.57 -4.79 2.39
N HIS A 126 -14.25 -4.84 2.56
CA HIS A 126 -13.41 -5.81 1.86
C HIS A 126 -13.64 -7.25 2.36
N LEU A 127 -13.88 -7.45 3.65
CA LEU A 127 -14.20 -8.77 4.22
C LEU A 127 -15.56 -9.28 3.72
N ALA A 128 -16.59 -8.42 3.66
CA ALA A 128 -17.90 -8.79 3.09
C ALA A 128 -17.76 -9.28 1.65
N HIS A 129 -16.92 -8.63 0.83
CA HIS A 129 -16.60 -9.11 -0.51
C HIS A 129 -15.89 -10.49 -0.50
N LYS A 130 -14.93 -10.72 0.41
CA LYS A 130 -14.21 -12.01 0.52
C LYS A 130 -15.14 -13.16 0.93
N PHE A 131 -16.09 -12.88 1.82
CA PHE A 131 -17.10 -13.84 2.26
C PHE A 131 -18.30 -13.95 1.30
N LYS A 132 -18.38 -13.13 0.27
CA LYS A 132 -19.49 -13.08 -0.71
C LYS A 132 -20.84 -12.73 -0.06
N GLU A 133 -20.82 -11.87 0.94
CA GLU A 133 -22.00 -11.39 1.67
C GLU A 133 -22.56 -10.15 0.96
N GLU A 134 -23.42 -10.35 -0.06
CA GLU A 134 -23.88 -9.25 -0.91
C GLU A 134 -24.69 -8.19 -0.15
N GLU A 135 -25.53 -8.59 0.81
CA GLU A 135 -26.31 -7.65 1.62
C GLU A 135 -25.41 -6.77 2.49
N SER A 136 -24.45 -7.38 3.18
CA SER A 136 -23.47 -6.65 3.99
C SER A 136 -22.58 -5.76 3.13
N LEU A 137 -22.21 -6.22 1.94
CA LEU A 137 -21.40 -5.45 1.01
C LEU A 137 -22.10 -4.15 0.58
N VAL A 138 -23.40 -4.19 0.30
CA VAL A 138 -24.19 -3.00 -0.04
C VAL A 138 -24.28 -2.06 1.15
N GLN A 139 -24.58 -2.58 2.36
CA GLN A 139 -24.66 -1.77 3.57
C GLN A 139 -23.35 -1.06 3.89
N PHE A 140 -22.21 -1.76 3.83
CA PHE A 140 -20.90 -1.15 4.05
C PHE A 140 -20.53 -0.14 2.96
N ALA A 141 -20.93 -0.39 1.71
CA ALA A 141 -20.72 0.56 0.63
C ALA A 141 -21.42 1.92 0.88
N GLU A 142 -22.62 1.90 1.44
CA GLU A 142 -23.38 3.12 1.77
C GLU A 142 -22.77 3.93 2.92
N VAL A 143 -22.10 3.25 3.85
CA VAL A 143 -21.45 3.89 5.02
C VAL A 143 -20.12 4.56 4.67
N LEU A 144 -19.46 4.12 3.59
CA LEU A 144 -18.20 4.71 3.14
C LEU A 144 -18.46 6.10 2.54
N SER A 145 -18.05 7.14 3.27
CA SER A 145 -18.48 8.53 3.11
C SER A 145 -17.83 9.32 1.98
N GLY A 146 -16.97 8.69 1.18
CA GLY A 146 -16.44 9.29 -0.04
C GLY A 146 -15.08 9.99 0.08
N GLY A 147 -14.33 9.78 1.15
CA GLY A 147 -12.89 10.13 1.21
C GLY A 147 -12.10 9.41 0.10
N VAL A 148 -10.87 9.85 -0.14
CA VAL A 148 -10.00 9.24 -1.18
C VAL A 148 -9.85 7.73 -0.96
N GLU A 149 -9.60 7.31 0.27
CA GLU A 149 -9.42 5.91 0.65
C GLU A 149 -10.70 5.09 0.46
N ASP A 150 -11.88 5.68 0.73
CA ASP A 150 -13.16 5.05 0.56
C ASP A 150 -13.47 4.84 -0.93
N GLN A 151 -13.21 5.87 -1.75
CA GLN A 151 -13.35 5.77 -3.21
C GLN A 151 -12.36 4.75 -3.81
N LEU A 152 -11.13 4.66 -3.28
CA LEU A 152 -10.16 3.62 -3.66
C LEU A 152 -10.69 2.23 -3.32
N SER A 153 -11.33 2.05 -2.17
CA SER A 153 -11.95 0.78 -1.77
C SER A 153 -13.11 0.40 -2.69
N HIS A 154 -13.97 1.34 -3.04
CA HIS A 154 -15.04 1.12 -4.03
C HIS A 154 -14.49 0.72 -5.40
N ALA A 155 -13.49 1.44 -5.91
CA ALA A 155 -12.87 1.12 -7.18
C ALA A 155 -12.19 -0.25 -7.18
N ALA A 156 -11.52 -0.60 -6.07
CA ALA A 156 -10.90 -1.91 -5.91
C ALA A 156 -11.92 -3.06 -5.92
N ILE A 157 -13.04 -2.92 -5.22
CA ILE A 157 -14.11 -3.94 -5.23
C ILE A 157 -14.76 -4.03 -6.62
N ASN A 158 -15.03 -2.92 -7.30
CA ASN A 158 -15.52 -2.93 -8.67
C ASN A 158 -14.55 -3.67 -9.61
N TYR A 159 -13.25 -3.40 -9.50
CA TYR A 159 -12.23 -4.11 -10.27
C TYR A 159 -12.25 -5.62 -10.00
N LEU A 160 -12.31 -6.04 -8.73
CA LEU A 160 -12.35 -7.45 -8.32
C LEU A 160 -13.63 -8.16 -8.79
N ARG A 161 -14.73 -7.43 -8.94
CA ARG A 161 -16.02 -7.93 -9.45
C ARG A 161 -16.13 -7.87 -10.97
N ASN A 162 -15.07 -7.50 -11.67
CA ASN A 162 -14.98 -7.32 -13.12
C ASN A 162 -15.83 -6.14 -13.67
N HIS A 163 -16.24 -5.20 -12.83
CA HIS A 163 -16.86 -3.94 -13.23
C HIS A 163 -15.78 -2.93 -13.57
N PHE A 164 -15.00 -3.22 -14.61
CA PHE A 164 -13.78 -2.45 -14.93
C PHE A 164 -14.06 -1.03 -15.37
N GLN A 165 -15.21 -0.78 -16.02
CA GLN A 165 -15.59 0.57 -16.46
C GLN A 165 -15.85 1.46 -15.26
N GLU A 166 -16.66 1.00 -14.30
CA GLU A 166 -16.98 1.72 -13.07
C GLU A 166 -15.72 1.98 -12.23
N ALA A 167 -14.82 0.97 -12.12
CA ALA A 167 -13.53 1.15 -11.47
C ALA A 167 -12.69 2.23 -12.18
N THR A 168 -12.65 2.22 -13.52
CA THR A 168 -11.92 3.21 -14.32
C THR A 168 -12.42 4.62 -14.06
N ASP A 169 -13.74 4.81 -14.03
CA ASP A 169 -14.35 6.13 -13.85
C ASP A 169 -14.03 6.70 -12.47
N ILE A 170 -14.03 5.87 -11.42
CA ILE A 170 -13.60 6.29 -10.07
C ILE A 170 -12.12 6.64 -10.05
N TYR A 171 -11.23 5.77 -10.56
CA TYR A 171 -9.79 6.02 -10.54
C TYR A 171 -9.41 7.26 -11.36
N LYS A 172 -10.06 7.52 -12.50
CA LYS A 172 -9.82 8.73 -13.29
C LYS A 172 -10.25 10.00 -12.57
N ARG A 173 -11.40 9.99 -11.90
CA ARG A 173 -11.85 11.12 -11.08
C ARG A 173 -10.84 11.41 -9.98
N LEU A 174 -10.41 10.38 -9.24
CA LEU A 174 -9.38 10.51 -8.20
C LEU A 174 -8.06 11.04 -8.76
N LEU A 175 -7.64 10.58 -9.95
CA LEU A 175 -6.42 11.04 -10.60
C LEU A 175 -6.46 12.54 -10.95
N LEU A 176 -7.61 13.05 -11.38
CA LEU A 176 -7.77 14.48 -11.68
C LEU A 176 -7.63 15.35 -10.42
N GLU A 177 -8.10 14.86 -9.29
CA GLU A 177 -8.06 15.55 -8.00
C GLU A 177 -6.72 15.37 -7.27
N ASN A 178 -6.03 14.24 -7.50
CA ASN A 178 -4.82 13.83 -6.77
C ASN A 178 -3.67 13.48 -7.73
N ARG A 179 -3.20 14.44 -8.50
CA ARG A 179 -2.19 14.25 -9.56
C ARG A 179 -0.85 13.67 -9.08
N GLU A 180 -0.49 13.96 -7.83
CA GLU A 180 0.75 13.47 -7.20
C GLU A 180 0.64 11.98 -6.78
N TYR A 181 -0.57 11.41 -6.80
CA TYR A 181 -0.75 10.01 -6.45
C TYR A 181 -0.51 9.10 -7.66
N LEU A 182 0.77 8.83 -7.95
CA LEU A 182 1.20 8.11 -9.16
C LEU A 182 0.61 6.70 -9.31
N ALA A 183 0.27 6.03 -8.20
CA ALA A 183 -0.34 4.70 -8.24
C ALA A 183 -1.68 4.67 -8.98
N LEU A 184 -2.42 5.78 -9.02
CA LEU A 184 -3.69 5.88 -9.74
C LEU A 184 -3.52 5.64 -11.25
N ASN A 185 -2.39 6.10 -11.84
CA ASN A 185 -2.08 5.81 -13.24
C ASN A 185 -1.96 4.31 -13.50
N VAL A 186 -1.35 3.58 -12.57
CA VAL A 186 -1.23 2.12 -12.66
C VAL A 186 -2.60 1.45 -12.58
N TYR A 187 -3.46 1.90 -11.65
CA TYR A 187 -4.80 1.33 -11.49
C TYR A 187 -5.68 1.57 -12.72
N VAL A 188 -5.63 2.77 -13.30
CA VAL A 188 -6.32 3.08 -14.57
C VAL A 188 -5.78 2.19 -15.71
N ALA A 189 -4.46 2.05 -15.82
CA ALA A 189 -3.85 1.19 -16.84
C ALA A 189 -4.26 -0.29 -16.68
N MET A 190 -4.34 -0.79 -15.46
CA MET A 190 -4.82 -2.16 -15.16
C MET A 190 -6.27 -2.36 -15.59
N CYS A 191 -7.15 -1.37 -15.35
CA CYS A 191 -8.54 -1.43 -15.79
C CYS A 191 -8.63 -1.46 -17.32
N TYR A 192 -7.90 -0.60 -18.02
CA TYR A 192 -7.87 -0.60 -19.49
C TYR A 192 -7.33 -1.91 -20.06
N TYR A 193 -6.31 -2.48 -19.45
CA TYR A 193 -5.82 -3.80 -19.85
C TYR A 193 -6.93 -4.87 -19.76
N ARG A 194 -7.72 -4.85 -18.70
CA ARG A 194 -8.84 -5.80 -18.51
C ARG A 194 -10.02 -5.53 -19.45
N LEU A 195 -10.24 -4.28 -19.85
CA LEU A 195 -11.25 -3.89 -20.84
C LEU A 195 -10.84 -4.17 -22.30
N ASP A 196 -9.69 -4.86 -22.49
CA ASP A 196 -9.14 -5.19 -23.82
C ASP A 196 -8.77 -3.97 -24.70
N TYR A 197 -8.70 -2.76 -24.15
CA TYR A 197 -8.19 -1.60 -24.90
C TYR A 197 -6.71 -1.72 -25.27
N CYS A 198 -6.02 -2.68 -24.66
CA CYS A 198 -4.62 -2.97 -24.90
C CYS A 198 -4.37 -4.27 -25.65
N LYS A 199 -5.36 -4.84 -26.38
CA LYS A 199 -5.10 -5.97 -27.27
C LYS A 199 -4.10 -5.54 -28.35
N PRO A 200 -2.97 -6.25 -28.52
CA PRO A 200 -1.99 -5.89 -29.53
C PRO A 200 -2.57 -6.06 -30.93
N ALA A 201 -2.93 -4.96 -31.56
CA ALA A 201 -2.89 -4.94 -33.01
C ALA A 201 -1.40 -5.04 -33.40
N SER A 202 -0.90 -6.25 -33.56
CA SER A 202 0.39 -6.62 -34.17
C SER A 202 1.71 -6.02 -33.63
N ASN A 203 1.73 -5.23 -32.55
CA ASN A 203 2.98 -4.74 -31.98
C ASN A 203 2.91 -4.55 -30.44
N PRO A 204 3.62 -5.40 -29.63
CA PRO A 204 3.57 -5.35 -28.17
C PRO A 204 4.12 -4.05 -27.56
N HIS A 205 4.95 -3.29 -28.28
CA HIS A 205 5.49 -2.02 -27.79
C HIS A 205 4.54 -0.83 -27.85
N SER A 206 3.44 -0.90 -28.62
CA SER A 206 2.49 0.20 -28.75
C SER A 206 1.44 0.25 -27.64
N CYS A 207 1.24 -0.82 -26.91
CA CYS A 207 0.21 -0.92 -25.86
C CYS A 207 0.54 -0.05 -24.63
N TRP A 208 1.79 -0.13 -24.15
CA TRP A 208 2.24 0.65 -22.98
C TRP A 208 2.24 2.17 -23.24
N LEU A 209 2.62 2.59 -24.44
CA LEU A 209 2.68 4.01 -24.82
C LEU A 209 1.26 4.62 -24.97
N ARG A 210 0.26 3.84 -25.37
CA ARG A 210 -1.13 4.33 -25.46
C ARG A 210 -1.78 4.50 -24.09
N CYS A 211 -1.50 3.60 -23.13
CA CYS A 211 -2.02 3.75 -21.76
C CYS A 211 -1.46 4.99 -21.04
N ILE A 212 -0.21 5.37 -21.35
CA ILE A 212 0.45 6.53 -20.75
C ILE A 212 0.05 7.85 -21.44
N ALA A 213 -0.27 7.82 -22.74
CA ALA A 213 -0.60 9.01 -23.51
C ALA A 213 -2.02 9.56 -23.30
N PHE A 214 -2.90 8.81 -22.60
CA PHE A 214 -4.25 9.22 -22.24
C PHE A 214 -4.44 9.55 -20.75
N SER A 215 -3.34 9.69 -20.00
CA SER A 215 -3.34 10.09 -18.59
C SER A 215 -3.09 11.60 -18.44
#